data_9d6941b954991932b916a0d12f9e0a3f
#
_entry.id   9d6941b954991932b916a0d12f9e0a3f
#
_cell.length_a   1.000
_cell.length_b   1.000
_cell.length_c   1.000
_cell.angle_alpha   90.00
_cell.angle_beta   90.00
_cell.angle_gamma   90.00
#
_symmetry.space_group_name_H-M   'P 1'
#
loop_
_entity.id
_entity.type
_entity.pdbx_description
1 polymer ?
#
loop_
_entity_poly.entity_id
_entity_poly.type
_entity_poly.pdbx_seq_one_letter_code
_entity_poly.pdbx_strand_id
1 'polypeptide(L)'
;MKASKIIIMSILAILTLSLLIFTTSKTKVDAISHKGTPLYFPPTANFCGEIAPLDIADVRERFDGELLVNANLHSSTLLILKRANRAFPVIEPILKRNNIPDDFKYLAVIESALINATSPAGAKGIWQFMPDTAREKGMEVSDFVDERYHLEKSTEAACKYLTNAKNKFGSWTLAAASYNGGMLGIQKQIDFQKVNNYYDLLLIEETHRYVFRILALKEIMKNPKDFGFEIQPKDLYHPVPTQKIMIDSSITDLAAFAKTQNVNYKILKLHNPWLRERKLPNVTRKQYILELPK
;
A
#
# COMPACT_ATOMS: atom_id res chain seq x y z
N MET A 1 -47.08 36.79 -45.57
CA MET A 1 -46.73 35.38 -45.94
C MET A 1 -45.29 35.16 -46.35
N LYS A 2 -44.59 36.08 -47.03
CA LYS A 2 -43.15 35.88 -47.45
C LYS A 2 -42.16 35.95 -46.26
N ALA A 3 -42.38 36.89 -45.30
CA ALA A 3 -41.46 37.05 -44.15
C ALA A 3 -41.47 35.88 -43.18
N SER A 4 -42.64 35.27 -42.91
CA SER A 4 -42.72 34.08 -42.01
C SER A 4 -42.05 32.81 -42.60
N LYS A 5 -42.04 32.66 -43.90
CA LYS A 5 -41.33 31.54 -44.54
C LYS A 5 -39.82 31.69 -44.47
N ILE A 6 -39.30 32.90 -44.57
CA ILE A 6 -37.86 33.17 -44.44
C ILE A 6 -37.38 32.92 -43.01
N ILE A 7 -38.14 33.33 -42.01
CA ILE A 7 -37.81 33.07 -40.59
C ILE A 7 -37.79 31.58 -40.27
N ILE A 8 -38.79 30.82 -40.77
CA ILE A 8 -38.86 29.36 -40.56
C ILE A 8 -37.69 28.65 -41.24
N MET A 9 -37.33 29.03 -42.45
CA MET A 9 -36.17 28.46 -43.15
C MET A 9 -34.85 28.79 -42.43
N SER A 10 -34.67 29.99 -41.87
CA SER A 10 -33.49 30.36 -41.11
C SER A 10 -33.36 29.57 -39.80
N ILE A 11 -34.45 29.33 -39.09
CA ILE A 11 -34.49 28.52 -37.87
C ILE A 11 -34.19 27.04 -38.19
N LEU A 12 -34.73 26.52 -39.31
CA LEU A 12 -34.43 25.14 -39.72
C LEU A 12 -32.96 24.98 -40.13
N ALA A 13 -32.35 25.96 -40.80
CA ALA A 13 -30.94 25.94 -41.17
C ALA A 13 -30.01 26.02 -39.94
N ILE A 14 -30.37 26.79 -38.92
CA ILE A 14 -29.59 26.88 -37.64
C ILE A 14 -29.72 25.57 -36.87
N LEU A 15 -30.90 24.94 -36.82
CA LEU A 15 -31.11 23.65 -36.18
C LEU A 15 -30.33 22.52 -36.88
N THR A 16 -30.28 22.50 -38.22
CA THR A 16 -29.49 21.50 -38.96
C THR A 16 -28.01 21.72 -38.83
N LEU A 17 -27.52 22.97 -38.75
CA LEU A 17 -26.13 23.29 -38.54
C LEU A 17 -25.68 22.93 -37.11
N SER A 18 -26.52 23.16 -36.10
CA SER A 18 -26.24 22.73 -34.72
C SER A 18 -26.22 21.20 -34.58
N LEU A 19 -27.11 20.49 -35.29
CA LEU A 19 -27.12 19.02 -35.32
C LEU A 19 -25.83 18.46 -36.00
N LEU A 20 -25.36 19.09 -37.08
CA LEU A 20 -24.11 18.70 -37.73
C LEU A 20 -22.87 18.94 -36.86
N ILE A 21 -22.86 20.01 -36.07
CA ILE A 21 -21.74 20.30 -35.13
C ILE A 21 -21.74 19.27 -33.99
N PHE A 22 -22.93 18.80 -33.53
CA PHE A 22 -23.00 17.74 -32.49
C PHE A 22 -22.56 16.37 -33.00
N THR A 23 -22.71 16.08 -34.33
CA THR A 23 -22.29 14.79 -34.90
C THR A 23 -20.85 14.70 -35.30
N THR A 24 -20.11 15.82 -35.36
CA THR A 24 -18.66 15.84 -35.71
C THR A 24 -17.73 15.86 -34.51
N SER A 25 -18.23 16.09 -33.31
CA SER A 25 -17.48 15.85 -32.09
C SER A 25 -17.58 14.36 -31.67
N LYS A 26 -17.24 13.45 -32.56
CA LYS A 26 -16.71 12.17 -32.14
C LYS A 26 -15.32 12.46 -31.57
N THR A 27 -15.26 12.88 -30.30
CA THR A 27 -14.12 12.50 -29.47
C THR A 27 -13.98 10.99 -29.70
N LYS A 28 -12.92 10.59 -30.41
CA LYS A 28 -12.41 9.24 -30.27
C LYS A 28 -12.07 9.12 -28.78
N VAL A 29 -13.04 8.69 -28.00
CA VAL A 29 -12.74 7.85 -26.85
C VAL A 29 -12.18 6.62 -27.54
N ASP A 30 -10.86 6.57 -27.68
CA ASP A 30 -10.18 5.32 -27.91
C ASP A 30 -10.60 4.49 -26.70
N ALA A 31 -11.68 3.73 -26.89
CA ALA A 31 -11.97 2.61 -26.02
C ALA A 31 -10.66 1.85 -26.02
N ILE A 32 -9.99 1.85 -24.87
CA ILE A 32 -8.82 1.01 -24.62
C ILE A 32 -9.40 -0.38 -24.86
N SER A 33 -9.30 -0.82 -26.10
CA SER A 33 -9.56 -2.19 -26.48
C SER A 33 -8.48 -2.98 -25.77
N HIS A 34 -8.79 -3.48 -24.59
CA HIS A 34 -8.05 -4.59 -24.03
C HIS A 34 -8.28 -5.76 -25.00
N LYS A 35 -7.58 -5.76 -26.11
CA LYS A 35 -7.35 -6.99 -26.86
C LYS A 35 -6.78 -7.92 -25.81
N GLY A 36 -7.42 -9.09 -25.61
CA GLY A 36 -6.99 -10.09 -24.64
C GLY A 36 -5.66 -10.70 -25.05
N THR A 37 -4.62 -9.84 -25.09
CA THR A 37 -3.23 -10.30 -25.18
C THR A 37 -2.87 -10.88 -23.83
N PRO A 38 -2.27 -12.07 -23.80
CA PRO A 38 -1.76 -12.63 -22.55
C PRO A 38 -0.87 -11.58 -21.85
N LEU A 39 -1.05 -11.44 -20.54
CA LEU A 39 -0.19 -10.59 -19.74
C LEU A 39 1.23 -11.16 -19.74
N TYR A 40 2.24 -10.30 -19.65
CA TYR A 40 3.60 -10.77 -19.45
C TYR A 40 3.67 -11.69 -18.22
N PHE A 41 4.24 -12.88 -18.41
CA PHE A 41 4.47 -13.84 -17.33
C PHE A 41 5.99 -14.03 -17.17
N PRO A 42 6.58 -13.69 -16.00
CA PRO A 42 8.02 -13.81 -15.78
C PRO A 42 8.45 -15.28 -15.76
N PRO A 43 9.62 -15.62 -16.36
CA PRO A 43 10.11 -17.01 -16.40
C PRO A 43 10.49 -17.54 -15.03
N THR A 44 10.79 -16.68 -14.08
CA THR A 44 11.15 -17.01 -12.70
C THR A 44 10.53 -16.01 -11.74
N ALA A 45 10.22 -16.47 -10.54
CA ALA A 45 9.81 -15.59 -9.43
C ALA A 45 10.57 -16.00 -8.18
N ASN A 46 11.02 -15.00 -7.40
CA ASN A 46 11.68 -15.28 -6.14
C ASN A 46 11.27 -14.25 -5.07
N PHE A 47 11.21 -14.70 -3.83
CA PHE A 47 10.99 -13.86 -2.67
C PHE A 47 12.17 -14.01 -1.71
N CYS A 48 12.91 -12.93 -1.47
CA CYS A 48 14.07 -12.91 -0.55
C CYS A 48 15.14 -13.96 -0.90
N GLY A 49 15.33 -14.28 -2.19
CA GLY A 49 16.24 -15.32 -2.67
C GLY A 49 15.65 -16.73 -2.69
N GLU A 50 14.46 -16.95 -2.15
CA GLU A 50 13.73 -18.23 -2.20
C GLU A 50 12.93 -18.30 -3.50
N ILE A 51 13.22 -19.29 -4.36
CA ILE A 51 12.62 -19.42 -5.70
C ILE A 51 11.24 -20.04 -5.58
N ALA A 52 10.24 -19.45 -6.26
CA ALA A 52 8.93 -20.07 -6.41
C ALA A 52 9.01 -21.17 -7.49
N PRO A 53 8.51 -22.39 -7.22
CA PRO A 53 8.57 -23.52 -8.17
C PRO A 53 7.49 -23.38 -9.26
N LEU A 54 7.75 -22.54 -10.28
CA LEU A 54 6.79 -22.23 -11.36
C LEU A 54 6.62 -23.39 -12.37
N ASP A 55 7.35 -24.46 -12.22
CA ASP A 55 7.15 -25.76 -12.91
C ASP A 55 5.97 -26.54 -12.32
N ILE A 56 5.56 -26.26 -11.10
CA ILE A 56 4.36 -26.82 -10.48
C ILE A 56 3.14 -26.04 -10.97
N ALA A 57 2.18 -26.74 -11.62
CA ALA A 57 1.02 -26.12 -12.26
C ALA A 57 0.21 -25.22 -11.30
N ASP A 58 -0.11 -25.70 -10.11
CA ASP A 58 -0.83 -24.96 -9.07
C ASP A 58 -0.10 -23.67 -8.66
N VAL A 59 1.21 -23.72 -8.47
CA VAL A 59 2.02 -22.53 -8.11
C VAL A 59 2.03 -21.51 -9.26
N ARG A 60 2.17 -22.00 -10.50
CA ARG A 60 2.13 -21.16 -11.69
C ARG A 60 0.78 -20.48 -11.88
N GLU A 61 -0.33 -21.21 -11.76
CA GLU A 61 -1.68 -20.69 -11.95
C GLU A 61 -2.02 -19.64 -10.88
N ARG A 62 -1.63 -19.85 -9.62
CA ARG A 62 -1.84 -18.86 -8.54
C ARG A 62 -1.05 -17.59 -8.77
N PHE A 63 0.20 -17.71 -9.20
CA PHE A 63 1.01 -16.53 -9.49
C PHE A 63 0.47 -15.75 -10.69
N ASP A 64 0.07 -16.44 -11.77
CA ASP A 64 -0.57 -15.85 -12.94
C ASP A 64 -1.86 -15.10 -12.56
N GLY A 65 -2.71 -15.74 -11.76
CA GLY A 65 -3.94 -15.14 -11.25
C GLY A 65 -3.69 -13.84 -10.48
N GLU A 66 -2.69 -13.80 -9.62
CA GLU A 66 -2.34 -12.57 -8.89
C GLU A 66 -1.72 -11.47 -9.78
N LEU A 67 -0.95 -11.85 -10.78
CA LEU A 67 -0.46 -10.91 -11.80
C LEU A 67 -1.63 -10.29 -12.57
N LEU A 68 -2.57 -11.13 -13.06
CA LEU A 68 -3.75 -10.67 -13.78
C LEU A 68 -4.62 -9.73 -12.93
N VAL A 69 -4.91 -10.12 -11.69
CA VAL A 69 -5.74 -9.30 -10.79
C VAL A 69 -5.08 -7.93 -10.55
N ASN A 70 -3.81 -7.90 -10.16
CA ASN A 70 -3.14 -6.66 -9.78
C ASN A 70 -2.83 -5.77 -11.00
N ALA A 71 -2.54 -6.33 -12.17
CA ALA A 71 -2.36 -5.55 -13.40
C ALA A 71 -3.68 -4.91 -13.88
N ASN A 72 -4.82 -5.62 -13.74
CA ASN A 72 -6.13 -5.11 -14.16
C ASN A 72 -6.78 -4.17 -13.11
N LEU A 73 -6.36 -4.19 -11.86
CA LEU A 73 -6.72 -3.17 -10.86
C LEU A 73 -5.95 -1.85 -11.11
N HIS A 74 -6.03 -1.36 -12.35
CA HIS A 74 -5.19 -0.28 -12.89
C HIS A 74 -5.07 0.93 -11.96
N SER A 75 -6.18 1.50 -11.49
CA SER A 75 -6.17 2.68 -10.61
C SER A 75 -5.49 2.39 -9.26
N SER A 76 -5.74 1.22 -8.69
CA SER A 76 -5.16 0.81 -7.40
C SER A 76 -3.65 0.63 -7.52
N THR A 77 -3.21 -0.11 -8.53
CA THR A 77 -1.78 -0.38 -8.78
C THR A 77 -1.03 0.90 -9.15
N LEU A 78 -1.63 1.78 -9.98
CA LEU A 78 -1.05 3.09 -10.28
C LEU A 78 -0.86 3.94 -9.02
N LEU A 79 -1.82 3.96 -8.10
CA LEU A 79 -1.70 4.66 -6.82
C LEU A 79 -0.63 4.08 -5.93
N ILE A 80 -0.47 2.74 -5.91
CA ILE A 80 0.62 2.06 -5.19
C ILE A 80 1.97 2.52 -5.70
N LEU A 81 2.19 2.48 -7.03
CA LEU A 81 3.42 2.92 -7.68
C LEU A 81 3.78 4.38 -7.31
N LYS A 82 2.78 5.27 -7.31
CA LYS A 82 2.97 6.68 -6.92
C LYS A 82 3.34 6.85 -5.45
N ARG A 83 2.70 6.09 -4.55
CA ARG A 83 2.93 6.15 -3.09
C ARG A 83 4.26 5.54 -2.68
N ALA A 84 4.71 4.50 -3.39
CA ALA A 84 5.98 3.83 -3.13
C ALA A 84 7.16 4.82 -3.14
N ASN A 85 7.16 5.79 -4.05
CA ASN A 85 8.20 6.82 -4.11
C ASN A 85 8.34 7.64 -2.82
N ARG A 86 7.28 7.75 -2.02
CA ARG A 86 7.29 8.44 -0.73
C ARG A 86 7.54 7.51 0.45
N ALA A 87 7.05 6.27 0.40
CA ALA A 87 7.11 5.33 1.52
C ALA A 87 8.41 4.51 1.55
N PHE A 88 8.90 4.05 0.40
CA PHE A 88 10.08 3.19 0.31
C PHE A 88 11.36 3.84 0.83
N PRO A 89 11.65 5.13 0.60
CA PRO A 89 12.82 5.79 1.19
C PRO A 89 12.85 5.77 2.74
N VAL A 90 11.70 5.56 3.40
CA VAL A 90 11.63 5.36 4.86
C VAL A 90 11.74 3.88 5.22
N ILE A 91 11.07 3.00 4.49
CA ILE A 91 11.00 1.57 4.78
C ILE A 91 12.35 0.87 4.52
N GLU A 92 12.94 1.07 3.35
CA GLU A 92 14.14 0.35 2.88
C GLU A 92 15.36 0.49 3.82
N PRO A 93 15.73 1.69 4.31
CA PRO A 93 16.85 1.81 5.25
C PRO A 93 16.59 1.10 6.58
N ILE A 94 15.31 1.00 7.00
CA ILE A 94 14.92 0.31 8.24
C ILE A 94 15.04 -1.20 8.05
N LEU A 95 14.52 -1.75 6.95
CA LEU A 95 14.70 -3.16 6.61
C LEU A 95 16.18 -3.53 6.59
N LYS A 96 16.99 -2.73 5.89
CA LYS A 96 18.43 -2.95 5.73
C LYS A 96 19.17 -3.00 7.06
N ARG A 97 18.97 -2.02 7.96
CA ARG A 97 19.65 -1.98 9.26
C ARG A 97 19.24 -3.09 10.22
N ASN A 98 18.05 -3.68 10.00
CA ASN A 98 17.56 -4.83 10.76
C ASN A 98 17.87 -6.17 10.09
N ASN A 99 18.66 -6.21 9.01
CA ASN A 99 18.99 -7.41 8.22
C ASN A 99 17.73 -8.15 7.68
N ILE A 100 16.67 -7.39 7.39
CA ILE A 100 15.48 -7.91 6.73
C ILE A 100 15.62 -7.69 5.22
N PRO A 101 15.37 -8.70 4.38
CA PRO A 101 15.43 -8.56 2.93
C PRO A 101 14.50 -7.45 2.42
N ASP A 102 14.99 -6.70 1.43
CA ASP A 102 14.30 -5.55 0.83
C ASP A 102 12.92 -5.91 0.25
N ASP A 103 12.74 -7.15 -0.19
CA ASP A 103 11.47 -7.65 -0.72
C ASP A 103 10.30 -7.50 0.27
N PHE A 104 10.55 -7.40 1.57
CA PHE A 104 9.50 -7.18 2.57
C PHE A 104 8.80 -5.82 2.47
N LYS A 105 9.35 -4.85 1.72
CA LYS A 105 8.61 -3.63 1.38
C LYS A 105 7.32 -3.91 0.60
N TYR A 106 7.31 -4.97 -0.23
CA TYR A 106 6.12 -5.39 -0.97
C TYR A 106 5.06 -6.05 -0.07
N LEU A 107 5.45 -6.59 1.09
CA LEU A 107 4.48 -7.01 2.11
C LEU A 107 3.70 -5.80 2.63
N ALA A 108 4.37 -4.67 2.96
CA ALA A 108 3.67 -3.44 3.34
C ALA A 108 2.73 -2.92 2.23
N VAL A 109 3.09 -3.16 0.96
CA VAL A 109 2.23 -2.83 -0.18
C VAL A 109 0.93 -3.62 -0.15
N ILE A 110 1.00 -4.95 0.01
CA ILE A 110 -0.21 -5.80 -0.01
C ILE A 110 -1.10 -5.59 1.20
N GLU A 111 -0.55 -5.16 2.34
CA GLU A 111 -1.30 -4.91 3.58
C GLU A 111 -2.22 -3.69 3.49
N SER A 112 -1.74 -2.61 2.88
CA SER A 112 -2.45 -1.33 2.96
C SER A 112 -2.42 -0.49 1.69
N ALA A 113 -1.83 -0.97 0.60
CA ALA A 113 -1.52 -0.12 -0.56
C ALA A 113 -0.73 1.16 -0.17
N LEU A 114 0.11 1.06 0.87
CA LEU A 114 0.94 2.14 1.44
C LEU A 114 0.14 3.36 1.95
N ILE A 115 -1.04 3.12 2.51
CA ILE A 115 -1.83 4.13 3.22
C ILE A 115 -2.03 3.75 4.69
N ASN A 116 -2.30 4.74 5.53
CA ASN A 116 -2.66 4.52 6.93
C ASN A 116 -4.11 4.03 7.04
N ALA A 117 -4.35 2.77 6.60
CA ALA A 117 -5.66 2.14 6.60
C ALA A 117 -6.08 1.61 7.97
N THR A 118 -7.37 1.36 8.12
CA THR A 118 -7.96 0.58 9.22
C THR A 118 -8.75 -0.57 8.61
N SER A 119 -8.43 -1.81 8.95
CA SER A 119 -9.17 -2.99 8.50
C SER A 119 -10.46 -3.18 9.31
N PRO A 120 -11.44 -3.95 8.80
CA PRO A 120 -12.64 -4.31 9.56
C PRO A 120 -12.31 -5.04 10.88
N ALA A 121 -11.23 -5.80 10.93
CA ALA A 121 -10.76 -6.50 12.12
C ALA A 121 -10.02 -5.59 13.12
N GLY A 122 -9.76 -4.31 12.78
CA GLY A 122 -9.08 -3.35 13.65
C GLY A 122 -7.56 -3.31 13.50
N ALA A 123 -6.98 -3.95 12.49
CA ALA A 123 -5.60 -3.74 12.12
C ALA A 123 -5.41 -2.33 11.54
N LYS A 124 -4.27 -1.69 11.82
CA LYS A 124 -4.06 -0.28 11.46
C LYS A 124 -2.66 -0.01 10.93
N GLY A 125 -2.59 1.10 10.14
CA GLY A 125 -1.34 1.63 9.61
C GLY A 125 -0.89 0.95 8.32
N ILE A 126 0.29 1.31 7.85
CA ILE A 126 0.85 0.77 6.60
C ILE A 126 1.16 -0.73 6.73
N TRP A 127 1.56 -1.18 7.91
CA TRP A 127 1.91 -2.57 8.22
C TRP A 127 0.75 -3.39 8.80
N GLN A 128 -0.44 -2.82 8.93
CA GLN A 128 -1.66 -3.50 9.40
C GLN A 128 -1.50 -4.31 10.71
N PHE A 129 -0.85 -3.73 11.70
CA PHE A 129 -0.73 -4.39 13.01
C PHE A 129 -2.05 -4.42 13.78
N MET A 130 -2.36 -5.56 14.38
CA MET A 130 -3.35 -5.67 15.44
C MET A 130 -2.84 -5.00 16.73
N PRO A 131 -3.73 -4.47 17.60
CA PRO A 131 -3.31 -3.72 18.79
C PRO A 131 -2.35 -4.50 19.70
N ASP A 132 -2.66 -5.75 19.98
CA ASP A 132 -1.86 -6.56 20.92
C ASP A 132 -0.50 -6.92 20.35
N THR A 133 -0.44 -7.32 19.08
CA THR A 133 0.82 -7.55 18.38
C THR A 133 1.67 -6.28 18.33
N ALA A 134 1.05 -5.12 18.12
CA ALA A 134 1.74 -3.84 18.13
C ALA A 134 2.42 -3.56 19.48
N ARG A 135 1.69 -3.74 20.58
CA ARG A 135 2.22 -3.58 21.95
C ARG A 135 3.33 -4.59 22.25
N GLU A 136 3.15 -5.84 21.86
CA GLU A 136 4.17 -6.90 22.01
C GLU A 136 5.47 -6.54 21.29
N LYS A 137 5.40 -5.89 20.14
CA LYS A 137 6.57 -5.45 19.37
C LYS A 137 7.12 -4.09 19.84
N GLY A 138 6.54 -3.50 20.89
CA GLY A 138 7.05 -2.29 21.55
C GLY A 138 6.46 -0.98 21.04
N MET A 139 5.35 -1.03 20.31
CA MET A 139 4.62 0.18 19.91
C MET A 139 3.63 0.62 21.00
N GLU A 140 3.50 1.93 21.18
CA GLU A 140 2.45 2.51 21.99
C GLU A 140 1.12 2.50 21.23
N VAL A 141 0.08 1.94 21.87
CA VAL A 141 -1.29 1.93 21.36
C VAL A 141 -2.22 2.32 22.49
N SER A 142 -2.63 3.56 22.50
CA SER A 142 -3.56 4.18 23.45
C SER A 142 -4.60 5.03 22.71
N ASP A 143 -5.51 5.66 23.43
CA ASP A 143 -6.49 6.59 22.84
C ASP A 143 -5.82 7.85 22.27
N PHE A 144 -4.69 8.28 22.83
CA PHE A 144 -3.99 9.51 22.44
C PHE A 144 -2.88 9.27 21.42
N VAL A 145 -2.21 8.11 21.51
CA VAL A 145 -1.06 7.73 20.69
C VAL A 145 -1.29 6.34 20.12
N ASP A 146 -1.18 6.23 18.79
CA ASP A 146 -1.24 4.93 18.11
C ASP A 146 -0.08 4.84 17.11
N GLU A 147 1.04 4.26 17.55
CA GLU A 147 2.28 4.18 16.77
C GLU A 147 2.19 3.22 15.58
N ARG A 148 1.07 2.49 15.42
CA ARG A 148 0.79 1.74 14.19
C ARG A 148 0.67 2.65 12.96
N TYR A 149 0.30 3.91 13.17
CA TYR A 149 0.26 4.95 12.14
C TYR A 149 1.61 5.65 11.90
N HIS A 150 2.63 5.37 12.71
CA HIS A 150 3.96 5.93 12.58
C HIS A 150 4.81 5.02 11.71
N LEU A 151 5.13 5.44 10.48
CA LEU A 151 5.78 4.59 9.48
C LEU A 151 7.12 4.02 9.96
N GLU A 152 8.00 4.85 10.53
CA GLU A 152 9.30 4.38 11.03
C GLU A 152 9.13 3.32 12.13
N LYS A 153 8.31 3.61 13.16
CA LYS A 153 8.12 2.70 14.32
C LYS A 153 7.40 1.41 13.94
N SER A 154 6.39 1.49 13.09
CA SER A 154 5.69 0.29 12.61
C SER A 154 6.58 -0.58 11.71
N THR A 155 7.51 0.03 10.95
CA THR A 155 8.50 -0.72 10.17
C THR A 155 9.50 -1.43 11.08
N GLU A 156 9.98 -0.78 12.16
CA GLU A 156 10.83 -1.45 13.18
C GLU A 156 10.11 -2.62 13.85
N ALA A 157 8.83 -2.45 14.17
CA ALA A 157 8.02 -3.52 14.74
C ALA A 157 7.82 -4.69 13.75
N ALA A 158 7.65 -4.39 12.46
CA ALA A 158 7.58 -5.40 11.41
C ALA A 158 8.90 -6.18 11.29
N CYS A 159 10.04 -5.50 11.35
CA CYS A 159 11.35 -6.16 11.36
C CYS A 159 11.49 -7.14 12.53
N LYS A 160 11.08 -6.74 13.74
CA LYS A 160 11.10 -7.63 14.92
C LYS A 160 10.21 -8.86 14.73
N TYR A 161 9.02 -8.67 14.16
CA TYR A 161 8.11 -9.79 13.85
C TYR A 161 8.76 -10.75 12.86
N LEU A 162 9.26 -10.23 11.75
CA LEU A 162 9.85 -11.00 10.65
C LEU A 162 11.11 -11.74 11.07
N THR A 163 11.95 -11.14 11.91
CA THR A 163 13.11 -11.82 12.51
C THR A 163 12.68 -13.02 13.35
N ASN A 164 11.68 -12.85 14.23
CA ASN A 164 11.16 -13.94 15.04
C ASN A 164 10.57 -15.05 14.18
N ALA A 165 9.83 -14.70 13.11
CA ALA A 165 9.24 -15.66 12.19
C ALA A 165 10.31 -16.41 11.39
N LYS A 166 11.33 -15.72 10.87
CA LYS A 166 12.47 -16.34 10.17
C LYS A 166 13.23 -17.30 11.06
N ASN A 167 13.49 -16.90 12.30
CA ASN A 167 14.16 -17.77 13.28
C ASN A 167 13.35 -19.03 13.58
N LYS A 168 12.02 -18.91 13.61
CA LYS A 168 11.11 -20.01 13.88
C LYS A 168 10.99 -20.98 12.70
N PHE A 169 10.82 -20.47 11.49
CA PHE A 169 10.47 -21.30 10.32
C PHE A 169 11.65 -21.59 9.40
N GLY A 170 12.78 -20.89 9.55
CA GLY A 170 13.93 -21.04 8.67
C GLY A 170 13.74 -20.53 7.23
N SER A 171 12.54 -20.09 6.86
CA SER A 171 12.15 -19.65 5.50
C SER A 171 11.54 -18.24 5.54
N TRP A 172 11.86 -17.40 4.56
CA TRP A 172 11.26 -16.08 4.40
C TRP A 172 9.85 -16.15 3.82
N THR A 173 9.56 -17.14 2.96
CA THR A 173 8.20 -17.36 2.45
C THR A 173 7.24 -17.77 3.57
N LEU A 174 7.67 -18.68 4.46
CA LEU A 174 6.89 -19.04 5.66
C LEU A 174 6.79 -17.88 6.65
N ALA A 175 7.83 -17.09 6.81
CA ALA A 175 7.78 -15.87 7.64
C ALA A 175 6.75 -14.87 7.10
N ALA A 176 6.72 -14.65 5.78
CA ALA A 176 5.71 -13.82 5.14
C ALA A 176 4.29 -14.40 5.31
N ALA A 177 4.09 -15.68 5.06
CA ALA A 177 2.80 -16.34 5.26
C ALA A 177 2.30 -16.22 6.71
N SER A 178 3.23 -16.31 7.69
CA SER A 178 2.89 -16.17 9.10
C SER A 178 2.48 -14.75 9.51
N TYR A 179 2.85 -13.75 8.73
CA TYR A 179 2.41 -12.38 8.98
C TYR A 179 0.88 -12.24 8.85
N ASN A 180 0.30 -12.93 7.88
CA ASN A 180 -1.14 -13.00 7.67
C ASN A 180 -1.80 -14.10 8.53
N GLY A 181 -1.31 -15.35 8.44
CA GLY A 181 -1.93 -16.51 9.10
C GLY A 181 -1.56 -16.69 10.57
N GLY A 182 -0.68 -15.85 11.11
CA GLY A 182 -0.14 -15.97 12.47
C GLY A 182 0.88 -17.11 12.62
N MET A 183 1.92 -16.89 13.42
CA MET A 183 2.98 -17.91 13.63
C MET A 183 2.44 -19.25 14.16
N LEU A 184 1.46 -19.20 15.06
CA LEU A 184 0.84 -20.42 15.60
C LEU A 184 -0.02 -21.12 14.55
N GLY A 185 -0.73 -20.35 13.69
CA GLY A 185 -1.55 -20.90 12.61
C GLY A 185 -0.71 -21.65 11.60
N ILE A 186 0.38 -21.06 11.12
CA ILE A 186 1.30 -21.69 10.18
C ILE A 186 1.96 -22.92 10.81
N GLN A 187 2.42 -22.84 12.07
CA GLN A 187 3.02 -23.99 12.76
C GLN A 187 2.06 -25.18 12.82
N LYS A 188 0.79 -24.96 13.19
CA LYS A 188 -0.23 -26.02 13.22
C LYS A 188 -0.40 -26.70 11.86
N GLN A 189 -0.35 -25.93 10.76
CA GLN A 189 -0.46 -26.50 9.42
C GLN A 189 0.78 -27.32 9.03
N ILE A 190 1.98 -26.82 9.35
CA ILE A 190 3.24 -27.55 9.18
C ILE A 190 3.18 -28.90 9.93
N ASP A 191 2.78 -28.88 11.19
CA ASP A 191 2.71 -30.06 12.05
C ASP A 191 1.66 -31.08 11.57
N PHE A 192 0.50 -30.57 11.10
CA PHE A 192 -0.59 -31.42 10.61
C PHE A 192 -0.26 -32.03 9.24
N GLN A 193 0.20 -31.22 8.29
CA GLN A 193 0.44 -31.65 6.91
C GLN A 193 1.81 -32.29 6.71
N LYS A 194 2.72 -32.22 7.70
CA LYS A 194 4.08 -32.80 7.65
C LYS A 194 4.96 -32.24 6.53
N VAL A 195 4.72 -30.99 6.11
CA VAL A 195 5.52 -30.28 5.10
C VAL A 195 5.98 -28.94 5.66
N ASN A 196 7.19 -28.53 5.29
CA ASN A 196 7.83 -27.29 5.75
C ASN A 196 8.20 -26.39 4.56
N ASN A 197 7.27 -26.22 3.64
CA ASN A 197 7.42 -25.36 2.47
C ASN A 197 6.06 -24.68 2.20
N TYR A 198 6.06 -23.37 2.04
CA TYR A 198 4.85 -22.60 1.80
C TYR A 198 4.05 -23.10 0.58
N TYR A 199 4.75 -23.44 -0.49
CA TYR A 199 4.12 -23.83 -1.76
C TYR A 199 3.41 -25.19 -1.71
N ASP A 200 3.78 -26.04 -0.74
CA ASP A 200 3.20 -27.36 -0.52
C ASP A 200 2.11 -27.37 0.58
N LEU A 201 1.96 -26.26 1.31
CA LEU A 201 0.95 -26.15 2.38
C LEU A 201 -0.43 -25.80 1.81
N LEU A 202 -1.44 -26.56 2.19
CA LEU A 202 -2.84 -26.19 2.02
C LEU A 202 -3.25 -25.24 3.14
N LEU A 203 -3.38 -23.96 2.80
CA LEU A 203 -3.75 -22.90 3.73
C LEU A 203 -5.13 -22.35 3.40
N ILE A 204 -5.71 -21.55 4.31
CA ILE A 204 -6.93 -20.77 4.01
C ILE A 204 -6.64 -19.81 2.85
N GLU A 205 -7.66 -19.51 2.06
CA GLU A 205 -7.55 -18.75 0.80
C GLU A 205 -6.72 -17.47 0.93
N GLU A 206 -6.93 -16.68 1.96
CA GLU A 206 -6.20 -15.43 2.17
C GLU A 206 -4.70 -15.66 2.35
N THR A 207 -4.32 -16.59 3.24
CA THR A 207 -2.89 -16.91 3.50
C THR A 207 -2.27 -17.67 2.32
N HIS A 208 -3.06 -18.49 1.64
CA HIS A 208 -2.68 -19.23 0.44
C HIS A 208 -2.28 -18.31 -0.72
N ARG A 209 -2.93 -17.15 -0.86
CA ARG A 209 -2.64 -16.13 -1.87
C ARG A 209 -1.57 -15.15 -1.47
N TYR A 210 -1.24 -15.07 -0.18
CA TYR A 210 -0.49 -13.96 0.40
C TYR A 210 0.89 -13.75 -0.23
N VAL A 211 1.72 -14.79 -0.31
CA VAL A 211 3.07 -14.68 -0.91
C VAL A 211 2.97 -14.42 -2.42
N PHE A 212 1.99 -14.99 -3.11
CA PHE A 212 1.78 -14.74 -4.53
C PHE A 212 1.39 -13.29 -4.83
N ARG A 213 0.59 -12.65 -3.94
CA ARG A 213 0.31 -11.21 -4.02
C ARG A 213 1.56 -10.37 -3.86
N ILE A 214 2.46 -10.76 -2.94
CA ILE A 214 3.76 -10.09 -2.78
C ILE A 214 4.59 -10.22 -4.06
N LEU A 215 4.72 -11.44 -4.59
CA LEU A 215 5.47 -11.73 -5.81
C LEU A 215 4.91 -10.96 -7.01
N ALA A 216 3.60 -10.94 -7.19
CA ALA A 216 2.95 -10.25 -8.30
C ALA A 216 3.19 -8.73 -8.23
N LEU A 217 2.97 -8.10 -7.08
CA LEU A 217 3.22 -6.67 -6.94
C LEU A 217 4.71 -6.32 -7.00
N LYS A 218 5.59 -7.19 -6.49
CA LYS A 218 7.04 -7.04 -6.69
C LYS A 218 7.37 -6.99 -8.18
N GLU A 219 6.86 -7.93 -8.97
CA GLU A 219 7.14 -8.03 -10.41
C GLU A 219 6.59 -6.81 -11.16
N ILE A 220 5.33 -6.46 -10.93
CA ILE A 220 4.68 -5.29 -11.55
C ILE A 220 5.43 -3.99 -11.18
N MET A 221 5.82 -3.83 -9.92
CA MET A 221 6.49 -2.60 -9.47
C MET A 221 7.94 -2.50 -9.96
N LYS A 222 8.61 -3.61 -10.23
CA LYS A 222 9.95 -3.63 -10.84
C LYS A 222 9.91 -3.34 -12.33
N ASN A 223 8.92 -3.86 -13.03
CA ASN A 223 8.79 -3.82 -14.48
C ASN A 223 7.42 -3.23 -14.91
N PRO A 224 7.04 -2.02 -14.44
CA PRO A 224 5.68 -1.51 -14.61
C PRO A 224 5.22 -1.42 -16.06
N LYS A 225 6.14 -1.16 -17.02
CA LYS A 225 5.83 -1.05 -18.45
C LYS A 225 5.36 -2.37 -19.04
N ASP A 226 5.90 -3.51 -18.59
CA ASP A 226 5.52 -4.84 -19.08
C ASP A 226 4.09 -5.19 -18.69
N PHE A 227 3.53 -4.47 -17.70
CA PHE A 227 2.16 -4.59 -17.20
C PHE A 227 1.27 -3.40 -17.56
N GLY A 228 1.69 -2.56 -18.51
CA GLY A 228 0.89 -1.46 -19.03
C GLY A 228 0.87 -0.19 -18.15
N PHE A 229 1.82 -0.03 -17.23
CA PHE A 229 1.93 1.17 -16.41
C PHE A 229 3.08 2.07 -16.90
N GLU A 230 2.71 3.20 -17.48
CA GLU A 230 3.66 4.26 -17.83
C GLU A 230 3.54 5.42 -16.85
N ILE A 231 4.58 5.63 -16.03
CA ILE A 231 4.61 6.67 -15.00
C ILE A 231 5.81 7.58 -15.25
N GLN A 232 5.57 8.87 -15.32
CA GLN A 232 6.63 9.87 -15.40
C GLN A 232 7.08 10.27 -13.98
N PRO A 233 8.34 10.66 -13.77
CA PRO A 233 8.82 11.12 -12.45
C PRO A 233 7.95 12.21 -11.80
N LYS A 234 7.42 13.14 -12.61
CA LYS A 234 6.52 14.21 -12.15
C LYS A 234 5.18 13.73 -11.59
N ASP A 235 4.77 12.50 -11.93
CA ASP A 235 3.50 11.92 -11.49
C ASP A 235 3.61 11.19 -10.15
N LEU A 236 4.82 10.99 -9.64
CA LEU A 236 5.08 10.31 -8.39
C LEU A 236 4.72 11.21 -7.18
N TYR A 237 4.37 10.58 -6.06
CA TYR A 237 4.19 11.32 -4.81
C TYR A 237 5.53 11.42 -4.08
N HIS A 238 6.00 12.67 -3.90
CA HIS A 238 7.30 12.93 -3.29
C HIS A 238 7.18 13.07 -1.76
N PRO A 239 8.24 12.71 -1.02
CA PRO A 239 8.35 13.07 0.40
C PRO A 239 8.30 14.60 0.57
N VAL A 240 7.61 15.06 1.60
CA VAL A 240 7.67 16.47 2.00
C VAL A 240 8.85 16.63 2.95
N PRO A 241 9.79 17.55 2.70
CA PRO A 241 10.88 17.81 3.64
C PRO A 241 10.35 18.25 4.99
N THR A 242 10.77 17.57 6.06
CA THR A 242 10.34 17.85 7.43
C THR A 242 11.51 18.24 8.34
N GLN A 243 11.19 18.93 9.43
CA GLN A 243 12.05 19.09 10.60
C GLN A 243 11.47 18.30 11.77
N LYS A 244 12.35 17.81 12.65
CA LYS A 244 11.97 17.06 13.84
C LYS A 244 11.98 17.95 15.07
N ILE A 245 10.89 17.94 15.85
CA ILE A 245 10.75 18.68 17.10
C ILE A 245 10.55 17.67 18.22
N MET A 246 11.38 17.75 19.26
CA MET A 246 11.24 16.91 20.44
C MET A 246 10.26 17.53 21.43
N ILE A 247 9.31 16.73 21.88
CA ILE A 247 8.30 17.11 22.90
C ILE A 247 8.40 16.11 24.06
N ASP A 248 8.57 16.64 25.27
CA ASP A 248 8.59 15.86 26.51
C ASP A 248 7.52 16.31 27.52
N SER A 249 6.66 17.24 27.13
CA SER A 249 5.58 17.80 27.95
C SER A 249 4.22 17.48 27.37
N SER A 250 3.17 17.61 28.18
CA SER A 250 1.80 17.50 27.72
C SER A 250 1.44 18.68 26.82
N ILE A 251 0.68 18.39 25.76
CA ILE A 251 0.07 19.41 24.90
C ILE A 251 -1.44 19.33 25.11
N THR A 252 -2.01 20.35 25.74
CA THR A 252 -3.44 20.39 26.07
C THR A 252 -4.34 20.69 24.88
N ASP A 253 -3.81 21.39 23.88
CA ASP A 253 -4.50 21.75 22.63
C ASP A 253 -3.51 21.68 21.45
N LEU A 254 -3.64 20.64 20.62
CA LEU A 254 -2.81 20.44 19.44
C LEU A 254 -3.07 21.49 18.35
N ALA A 255 -4.25 22.12 18.31
CA ALA A 255 -4.51 23.17 17.32
C ALA A 255 -3.82 24.48 17.71
N ALA A 256 -3.84 24.84 19.00
CA ALA A 256 -3.08 25.98 19.51
C ALA A 256 -1.56 25.74 19.35
N PHE A 257 -1.08 24.55 19.70
CA PHE A 257 0.31 24.16 19.50
C PHE A 257 0.74 24.25 18.02
N ALA A 258 -0.06 23.76 17.09
CA ALA A 258 0.25 23.86 15.67
C ALA A 258 0.49 25.31 15.22
N LYS A 259 -0.33 26.25 15.70
CA LYS A 259 -0.16 27.68 15.43
C LYS A 259 1.17 28.23 15.94
N THR A 260 1.62 27.82 17.14
CA THR A 260 2.93 28.24 17.67
C THR A 260 4.10 27.74 16.83
N GLN A 261 3.88 26.67 16.06
CA GLN A 261 4.84 26.09 15.13
C GLN A 261 4.65 26.57 13.67
N ASN A 262 3.88 27.63 13.45
CA ASN A 262 3.58 28.23 12.14
C ASN A 262 2.93 27.24 11.15
N VAL A 263 2.22 26.23 11.63
CA VAL A 263 1.43 25.29 10.81
C VAL A 263 -0.02 25.25 11.30
N ASN A 264 -0.92 24.67 10.51
CA ASN A 264 -2.29 24.44 10.97
C ASN A 264 -2.44 23.01 11.53
N TYR A 265 -3.54 22.76 12.25
CA TYR A 265 -3.85 21.47 12.86
C TYR A 265 -3.85 20.30 11.84
N LYS A 266 -4.39 20.54 10.62
CA LYS A 266 -4.40 19.51 9.56
C LYS A 266 -2.98 19.09 9.19
N ILE A 267 -2.08 20.04 8.99
CA ILE A 267 -0.68 19.77 8.63
C ILE A 267 0.03 19.03 9.76
N LEU A 268 -0.13 19.47 11.02
CA LEU A 268 0.40 18.76 12.18
C LEU A 268 -0.04 17.29 12.19
N LYS A 269 -1.34 17.03 11.98
CA LYS A 269 -1.90 15.65 12.00
C LYS A 269 -1.49 14.81 10.79
N LEU A 270 -1.32 15.42 9.61
CA LEU A 270 -0.87 14.73 8.41
C LEU A 270 0.57 14.21 8.54
N HIS A 271 1.44 15.01 9.18
CA HIS A 271 2.83 14.61 9.42
C HIS A 271 2.99 13.73 10.68
N ASN A 272 2.03 13.79 11.60
CA ASN A 272 2.03 12.99 12.83
C ASN A 272 0.70 12.22 12.99
N PRO A 273 0.40 11.27 12.09
CA PRO A 273 -0.88 10.56 12.09
C PRO A 273 -1.07 9.65 13.31
N TRP A 274 0.00 9.36 14.03
CA TRP A 274 0.01 8.60 15.27
C TRP A 274 -0.55 9.38 16.48
N LEU A 275 -0.65 10.71 16.42
CA LEU A 275 -1.43 11.53 17.36
C LEU A 275 -2.92 11.33 17.08
N ARG A 276 -3.68 10.72 17.98
CA ARG A 276 -5.07 10.34 17.69
C ARG A 276 -6.08 11.40 18.14
N GLU A 277 -5.94 11.96 19.34
CA GLU A 277 -6.83 12.94 19.93
C GLU A 277 -6.43 14.38 19.62
N ARG A 278 -7.15 15.35 20.21
CA ARG A 278 -6.89 16.80 20.08
C ARG A 278 -5.83 17.32 21.05
N LYS A 279 -5.35 16.45 21.93
CA LYS A 279 -4.34 16.69 22.96
C LYS A 279 -3.36 15.54 23.05
N LEU A 280 -2.21 15.78 23.65
CA LEU A 280 -1.21 14.76 23.98
C LEU A 280 -0.91 14.84 25.48
N PRO A 281 -1.58 14.05 26.34
CA PRO A 281 -1.16 13.90 27.73
C PRO A 281 0.20 13.23 27.80
N ASN A 282 1.12 13.77 28.58
CA ASN A 282 2.46 13.23 28.74
C ASN A 282 2.98 13.49 30.16
N VAL A 283 2.31 12.90 31.16
CA VAL A 283 2.68 13.03 32.59
C VAL A 283 4.03 12.37 32.90
N THR A 284 4.37 11.33 32.13
CA THR A 284 5.63 10.56 32.30
C THR A 284 6.84 11.22 31.67
N ARG A 285 6.67 12.34 30.99
CA ARG A 285 7.71 13.05 30.23
C ARG A 285 8.44 12.18 29.20
N LYS A 286 7.70 11.24 28.59
CA LYS A 286 8.21 10.47 27.47
C LYS A 286 8.59 11.42 26.32
N GLN A 287 9.71 11.16 25.68
CA GLN A 287 10.12 11.94 24.51
C GLN A 287 9.35 11.48 23.28
N TYR A 288 8.63 12.39 22.66
CA TYR A 288 8.01 12.22 21.35
C TYR A 288 8.69 13.12 20.32
N ILE A 289 8.83 12.60 19.11
CA ILE A 289 9.36 13.37 17.98
C ILE A 289 8.21 13.68 17.05
N LEU A 290 7.89 14.97 16.91
CA LEU A 290 6.94 15.48 15.93
C LEU A 290 7.68 15.85 14.65
N GLU A 291 7.08 15.56 13.52
CA GLU A 291 7.54 16.01 12.21
C GLU A 291 6.67 17.17 11.72
N LEU A 292 7.31 18.23 11.26
CA LEU A 292 6.65 19.38 10.66
C LEU A 292 7.32 19.73 9.33
N PRO A 293 6.60 20.19 8.32
CA PRO A 293 7.22 20.64 7.07
C PRO A 293 8.19 21.79 7.34
N LYS A 294 9.26 21.83 6.55
CA LYS A 294 10.26 22.92 6.61
C LYS A 294 9.72 24.18 5.97
#